data_9b2a774e4800217b7ee51a48537fae33
#
_entry.id   9b2a774e4800217b7ee51a48537fae33
#
_cell.length_a   1.000
_cell.length_b   1.000
_cell.length_c   1.000
_cell.angle_alpha   90.00
_cell.angle_beta   90.00
_cell.angle_gamma   90.00
#
_symmetry.space_group_name_H-M   'P 1'
#
loop_
_entity.id
_entity.type
_entity.pdbx_description
1 polymer ?
#
loop_
_entity_poly.entity_id
_entity_poly.type
_entity_poly.pdbx_seq_one_letter_code
_entity_poly.pdbx_strand_id
1 'polypeptide(L)'
;KYIEEHKEIRDVVISGGDPLSLSDDRLEYILSRLRACEHIDIFRLGTRNLVTLPFRLTDKFINMIKKYHPVYINTHFNHPKECTREAFDVAQQLADAGCVLGNQTVLLKGVNDDPAVMKELMHKLLLMRIRPYYIYQCDLAQGISHFRTPIETGINIIEHLRGHTSGLAIPQYVVDAPGGGGKIPVNPQYVVKHEGKKWVLRNYKKKEYVYLEP
;
A
#
# COMPACT_ATOMS: atom_id res chain seq x y z
N LYS A 1 -22.13 17.76 0.17
CA LYS A 1 -22.38 18.71 -0.92
C LYS A 1 -21.44 18.47 -2.10
N TYR A 2 -20.13 18.78 -2.04
CA TYR A 2 -19.22 18.65 -3.20
C TYR A 2 -19.26 17.24 -3.83
N ILE A 3 -19.07 16.18 -3.03
CA ILE A 3 -19.14 14.78 -3.51
C ILE A 3 -20.52 14.43 -4.08
N GLU A 4 -21.61 14.93 -3.49
CA GLU A 4 -22.99 14.70 -3.96
C GLU A 4 -23.24 15.33 -5.36
N GLU A 5 -22.56 16.44 -5.66
CA GLU A 5 -22.66 17.16 -6.94
C GLU A 5 -21.73 16.58 -8.02
N HIS A 6 -20.66 15.87 -7.65
CA HIS A 6 -19.66 15.29 -8.54
C HIS A 6 -19.82 13.79 -8.69
N LYS A 7 -20.68 13.37 -9.62
CA LYS A 7 -21.04 11.95 -9.83
C LYS A 7 -19.93 11.10 -10.43
N GLU A 8 -18.89 11.71 -10.98
CA GLU A 8 -17.67 11.06 -11.46
C GLU A 8 -16.77 10.54 -10.34
N ILE A 9 -16.95 11.01 -9.08
CA ILE A 9 -16.18 10.55 -7.92
C ILE A 9 -16.72 9.21 -7.46
N ARG A 10 -15.97 8.14 -7.65
CA ARG A 10 -16.32 6.77 -7.26
C ARG A 10 -15.55 6.24 -6.07
N ASP A 11 -14.41 6.84 -5.77
CA ASP A 11 -13.48 6.43 -4.71
C ASP A 11 -13.11 7.64 -3.83
N VAL A 12 -13.26 7.50 -2.52
CA VAL A 12 -12.94 8.57 -1.57
C VAL A 12 -11.89 8.08 -0.58
N VAL A 13 -10.78 8.82 -0.50
CA VAL A 13 -9.74 8.58 0.51
C VAL A 13 -9.98 9.47 1.72
N ILE A 14 -10.23 8.87 2.86
CA ILE A 14 -10.32 9.55 4.15
C ILE A 14 -8.92 9.52 4.76
N SER A 15 -8.28 10.69 4.79
CA SER A 15 -6.92 10.88 5.29
C SER A 15 -6.77 12.29 5.91
N GLY A 16 -5.58 12.85 5.96
CA GLY A 16 -5.29 14.15 6.57
C GLY A 16 -4.96 13.97 8.01
N GLY A 17 -3.99 14.26 8.75
CA GLY A 17 -3.66 13.57 10.00
C GLY A 17 -4.03 12.08 9.91
N ASP A 18 -4.13 11.37 11.00
CA ASP A 18 -4.66 9.98 10.94
C ASP A 18 -6.19 10.04 11.16
N PRO A 19 -7.05 9.50 10.25
CA PRO A 19 -8.50 9.54 10.41
C PRO A 19 -8.99 8.79 11.65
N LEU A 20 -8.22 7.81 12.15
CA LEU A 20 -8.54 7.07 13.36
C LEU A 20 -8.20 7.85 14.65
N SER A 21 -7.69 9.08 14.53
CA SER A 21 -7.62 10.03 15.66
C SER A 21 -9.00 10.62 16.00
N LEU A 22 -9.97 10.54 15.09
CA LEU A 22 -11.35 10.93 15.34
C LEU A 22 -12.04 9.92 16.26
N SER A 23 -13.08 10.39 17.00
CA SER A 23 -13.96 9.47 17.73
C SER A 23 -14.74 8.55 16.77
N ASP A 24 -15.17 7.38 17.25
CA ASP A 24 -15.97 6.46 16.46
C ASP A 24 -17.24 7.12 15.93
N ASP A 25 -17.94 7.91 16.76
CA ASP A 25 -19.19 8.56 16.38
C ASP A 25 -18.96 9.59 15.25
N ARG A 26 -17.84 10.32 15.29
CA ARG A 26 -17.49 11.27 14.23
C ARG A 26 -17.09 10.59 12.93
N LEU A 27 -16.34 9.48 13.04
CA LEU A 27 -15.99 8.68 11.89
C LEU A 27 -17.21 8.00 11.29
N GLU A 28 -18.10 7.44 12.13
CA GLU A 28 -19.36 6.85 11.68
C GLU A 28 -20.25 7.85 10.95
N TYR A 29 -20.34 9.09 11.45
CA TYR A 29 -21.03 10.16 10.74
C TYR A 29 -20.46 10.38 9.32
N ILE A 30 -19.12 10.46 9.17
CA ILE A 30 -18.49 10.63 7.86
C ILE A 30 -18.80 9.44 6.95
N LEU A 31 -18.65 8.20 7.44
CA LEU A 31 -18.89 6.99 6.68
C LEU A 31 -20.33 6.86 6.24
N SER A 32 -21.29 7.19 7.12
CA SER A 32 -22.72 7.15 6.79
C SER A 32 -23.09 8.17 5.70
N ARG A 33 -22.52 9.37 5.79
CA ARG A 33 -22.74 10.41 4.75
C ARG A 33 -22.14 10.01 3.40
N LEU A 34 -20.97 9.39 3.38
CA LEU A 34 -20.36 8.90 2.15
C LEU A 34 -21.16 7.72 1.57
N ARG A 35 -21.61 6.79 2.39
CA ARG A 35 -22.38 5.64 1.92
C ARG A 35 -23.78 6.02 1.42
N ALA A 36 -24.32 7.16 1.85
CA ALA A 36 -25.56 7.72 1.31
C ALA A 36 -25.43 8.27 -0.13
N CYS A 37 -24.19 8.43 -0.62
CA CYS A 37 -23.92 8.81 -2.01
C CYS A 37 -23.82 7.55 -2.88
N GLU A 38 -24.89 7.20 -3.61
CA GLU A 38 -25.01 5.94 -4.37
C GLU A 38 -23.89 5.71 -5.40
N HIS A 39 -23.29 6.81 -5.94
CA HIS A 39 -22.21 6.75 -6.92
C HIS A 39 -20.82 6.47 -6.30
N ILE A 40 -20.70 6.47 -4.96
CA ILE A 40 -19.45 6.10 -4.29
C ILE A 40 -19.37 4.58 -4.14
N ASP A 41 -18.51 3.96 -4.94
CA ASP A 41 -18.32 2.51 -4.90
C ASP A 41 -17.55 2.08 -3.65
N ILE A 42 -16.42 2.76 -3.38
CA ILE A 42 -15.52 2.44 -2.29
C ILE A 42 -15.05 3.70 -1.54
N PHE A 43 -14.67 3.51 -0.31
CA PHE A 43 -13.84 4.48 0.39
C PHE A 43 -12.71 3.80 1.14
N ARG A 44 -11.63 4.54 1.30
CA ARG A 44 -10.38 4.08 1.88
C ARG A 44 -10.04 4.88 3.11
N LEU A 45 -9.65 4.19 4.19
CA LEU A 45 -9.07 4.80 5.38
C LEU A 45 -7.55 4.67 5.29
N GLY A 46 -6.84 5.79 5.20
CA GLY A 46 -5.38 5.81 5.28
C GLY A 46 -4.94 6.02 6.73
N THR A 47 -4.38 4.99 7.37
CA THR A 47 -4.06 5.06 8.81
C THR A 47 -2.74 4.38 9.14
N ARG A 48 -2.03 4.91 10.12
CA ARG A 48 -0.88 4.27 10.75
C ARG A 48 -1.21 3.66 12.11
N ASN A 49 -2.44 3.75 12.58
CA ASN A 49 -2.81 3.33 13.94
C ASN A 49 -2.69 1.83 14.20
N LEU A 50 -2.70 0.98 13.17
CA LEU A 50 -2.37 -0.43 13.35
C LEU A 50 -0.95 -0.62 13.91
N VAL A 51 -0.03 0.30 13.56
CA VAL A 51 1.36 0.30 14.03
C VAL A 51 1.52 1.09 15.33
N THR A 52 0.97 2.33 15.34
CA THR A 52 1.29 3.30 16.40
C THR A 52 0.36 3.22 17.60
N LEU A 53 -0.87 2.78 17.40
CA LEU A 53 -1.91 2.74 18.43
C LEU A 53 -2.94 1.63 18.14
N PRO A 54 -2.55 0.33 18.11
CA PRO A 54 -3.48 -0.76 17.77
C PRO A 54 -4.71 -0.80 18.70
N PHE A 55 -4.56 -0.44 19.96
CA PHE A 55 -5.66 -0.39 20.95
C PHE A 55 -6.79 0.60 20.61
N ARG A 56 -6.58 1.50 19.63
CA ARG A 56 -7.62 2.39 19.11
C ARG A 56 -8.71 1.62 18.35
N LEU A 57 -8.37 0.47 17.79
CA LEU A 57 -9.28 -0.36 17.01
C LEU A 57 -9.99 -1.36 17.92
N THR A 58 -10.98 -0.85 18.65
CA THR A 58 -11.78 -1.62 19.61
C THR A 58 -12.86 -2.46 18.92
N ASP A 59 -13.49 -3.39 19.65
CA ASP A 59 -14.64 -4.14 19.15
C ASP A 59 -15.79 -3.22 18.71
N LYS A 60 -15.98 -2.07 19.39
CA LYS A 60 -16.96 -1.05 18.99
C LYS A 60 -16.63 -0.51 17.59
N PHE A 61 -15.37 -0.16 17.35
CA PHE A 61 -14.91 0.29 16.04
C PHE A 61 -15.09 -0.80 14.97
N ILE A 62 -14.65 -2.04 15.26
CA ILE A 62 -14.78 -3.18 14.32
C ILE A 62 -16.26 -3.43 13.96
N ASN A 63 -17.15 -3.38 14.92
CA ASN A 63 -18.58 -3.57 14.67
C ASN A 63 -19.22 -2.39 13.91
N MET A 64 -18.71 -1.19 14.12
CA MET A 64 -19.14 -0.01 13.38
C MET A 64 -18.74 -0.11 11.90
N ILE A 65 -17.46 -0.43 11.61
CA ILE A 65 -16.95 -0.45 10.24
C ILE A 65 -17.66 -1.49 9.35
N LYS A 66 -18.12 -2.61 9.92
CA LYS A 66 -18.90 -3.66 9.22
C LYS A 66 -20.13 -3.14 8.50
N LYS A 67 -20.72 -2.04 8.95
CA LYS A 67 -21.94 -1.47 8.38
C LYS A 67 -21.72 -0.76 7.04
N TYR A 68 -20.45 -0.46 6.69
CA TYR A 68 -20.12 0.48 5.63
C TYR A 68 -19.31 -0.12 4.46
N HIS A 69 -19.35 -1.45 4.32
CA HIS A 69 -18.63 -2.12 3.22
C HIS A 69 -19.09 -1.69 1.81
N PRO A 70 -18.20 -1.78 0.81
CA PRO A 70 -16.79 -2.20 0.91
C PRO A 70 -15.88 -1.10 1.48
N VAL A 71 -15.07 -1.46 2.48
CA VAL A 71 -14.09 -0.57 3.12
C VAL A 71 -12.68 -1.09 2.89
N TYR A 72 -11.81 -0.21 2.41
CA TYR A 72 -10.39 -0.48 2.23
C TYR A 72 -9.60 0.25 3.32
N ILE A 73 -8.68 -0.45 3.97
CA ILE A 73 -7.78 0.15 4.97
C ILE A 73 -6.36 0.08 4.44
N ASN A 74 -5.81 1.23 4.10
CA ASN A 74 -4.43 1.38 3.69
C ASN A 74 -3.59 1.71 4.93
N THR A 75 -2.84 0.71 5.38
CA THR A 75 -1.95 0.84 6.53
C THR A 75 -0.53 1.17 6.13
N HIS A 76 0.35 1.41 7.12
CA HIS A 76 1.67 2.00 6.87
C HIS A 76 2.73 1.33 7.76
N PHE A 77 3.09 0.08 7.41
CA PHE A 77 4.21 -0.65 8.00
C PHE A 77 5.47 -0.38 7.16
N ASN A 78 6.55 0.02 7.82
CA ASN A 78 7.83 0.29 7.18
C ASN A 78 8.93 -0.72 7.54
N HIS A 79 8.77 -1.47 8.65
CA HIS A 79 9.78 -2.40 9.13
C HIS A 79 9.15 -3.65 9.76
N PRO A 80 9.79 -4.83 9.65
CA PRO A 80 9.29 -6.07 10.28
C PRO A 80 9.07 -6.00 11.79
N LYS A 81 9.79 -5.13 12.50
CA LYS A 81 9.63 -4.89 13.94
C LYS A 81 8.30 -4.21 14.30
N GLU A 82 7.65 -3.54 13.36
CA GLU A 82 6.34 -2.92 13.55
C GLU A 82 5.20 -3.95 13.53
N CYS A 83 5.45 -5.17 13.02
CA CYS A 83 4.50 -6.28 13.03
C CYS A 83 4.48 -6.94 14.41
N THR A 84 4.00 -6.19 15.41
CA THR A 84 3.86 -6.66 16.79
C THR A 84 2.66 -7.61 16.91
N ARG A 85 2.52 -8.26 18.06
CA ARG A 85 1.37 -9.14 18.33
C ARG A 85 0.06 -8.37 18.29
N GLU A 86 0.02 -7.19 18.89
CA GLU A 86 -1.16 -6.32 18.93
C GLU A 86 -1.57 -5.86 17.54
N ALA A 87 -0.60 -5.46 16.70
CA ALA A 87 -0.84 -5.09 15.32
C ALA A 87 -1.37 -6.28 14.50
N PHE A 88 -0.85 -7.49 14.76
CA PHE A 88 -1.32 -8.72 14.13
C PHE A 88 -2.79 -9.01 14.51
N ASP A 89 -3.10 -9.00 15.80
CA ASP A 89 -4.43 -9.33 16.29
C ASP A 89 -5.49 -8.36 15.72
N VAL A 90 -5.19 -7.06 15.69
CA VAL A 90 -6.07 -6.05 15.10
C VAL A 90 -6.25 -6.23 13.58
N ALA A 91 -5.17 -6.55 12.87
CA ALA A 91 -5.26 -6.83 11.44
C ALA A 91 -6.17 -8.02 11.14
N GLN A 92 -6.08 -9.10 11.96
CA GLN A 92 -6.99 -10.23 11.84
C GLN A 92 -8.45 -9.82 12.07
N GLN A 93 -8.73 -9.06 13.12
CA GLN A 93 -10.09 -8.58 13.42
C GLN A 93 -10.68 -7.75 12.27
N LEU A 94 -9.89 -6.85 11.67
CA LEU A 94 -10.32 -6.05 10.53
C LEU A 94 -10.58 -6.91 9.29
N ALA A 95 -9.70 -7.89 9.01
CA ALA A 95 -9.88 -8.81 7.90
C ALA A 95 -11.10 -9.73 8.11
N ASP A 96 -11.35 -10.20 9.33
CA ASP A 96 -12.54 -10.98 9.69
C ASP A 96 -13.82 -10.14 9.63
N ALA A 97 -13.70 -8.84 9.87
CA ALA A 97 -14.78 -7.89 9.67
C ALA A 97 -15.10 -7.63 8.18
N GLY A 98 -14.32 -8.17 7.24
CA GLY A 98 -14.51 -8.02 5.79
C GLY A 98 -13.79 -6.82 5.19
N CYS A 99 -12.92 -6.11 5.93
CA CYS A 99 -12.12 -5.03 5.38
C CYS A 99 -11.02 -5.56 4.45
N VAL A 100 -10.77 -4.84 3.37
CA VAL A 100 -9.64 -5.10 2.47
C VAL A 100 -8.43 -4.35 2.98
N LEU A 101 -7.36 -5.09 3.33
CA LEU A 101 -6.17 -4.48 3.93
C LEU A 101 -5.03 -4.38 2.92
N GLY A 102 -4.48 -3.17 2.76
CA GLY A 102 -3.31 -2.90 1.93
C GLY A 102 -2.25 -2.14 2.70
N ASN A 103 -0.97 -2.42 2.43
CA ASN A 103 0.14 -1.70 3.05
C ASN A 103 0.86 -0.80 2.06
N GLN A 104 1.16 0.40 2.50
CA GLN A 104 1.98 1.39 1.82
C GLN A 104 3.26 1.59 2.64
N THR A 105 4.39 1.10 2.12
CA THR A 105 5.71 1.24 2.75
C THR A 105 6.43 2.43 2.14
N VAL A 106 7.10 3.24 2.93
CA VAL A 106 8.08 4.23 2.45
C VAL A 106 9.47 3.62 2.50
N LEU A 107 10.23 3.72 1.42
CA LEU A 107 11.63 3.28 1.36
C LEU A 107 12.53 4.29 2.09
N LEU A 108 13.17 3.85 3.17
CA LEU A 108 13.93 4.70 4.09
C LEU A 108 15.35 4.16 4.27
N LYS A 109 16.34 5.00 3.97
CA LYS A 109 17.76 4.68 4.14
C LYS A 109 18.09 4.33 5.59
N GLY A 110 18.80 3.20 5.78
CA GLY A 110 19.19 2.70 7.10
C GLY A 110 18.06 2.12 7.94
N VAL A 111 16.84 2.00 7.37
CA VAL A 111 15.68 1.42 8.05
C VAL A 111 15.22 0.15 7.34
N ASN A 112 14.88 0.25 6.07
CA ASN A 112 14.30 -0.86 5.29
C ASN A 112 14.85 -0.94 3.85
N ASP A 113 15.98 -0.32 3.60
CA ASP A 113 16.66 -0.29 2.29
C ASP A 113 17.49 -1.57 2.01
N ASP A 114 17.50 -2.52 2.94
CA ASP A 114 18.04 -3.87 2.74
C ASP A 114 16.94 -4.78 2.13
N PRO A 115 17.21 -5.47 0.99
CA PRO A 115 16.26 -6.38 0.36
C PRO A 115 15.77 -7.52 1.27
N ALA A 116 16.60 -8.01 2.20
CA ALA A 116 16.22 -9.07 3.14
C ALA A 116 15.21 -8.55 4.19
N VAL A 117 15.42 -7.34 4.71
CA VAL A 117 14.49 -6.67 5.64
C VAL A 117 13.16 -6.42 4.96
N MET A 118 13.18 -5.91 3.72
CA MET A 118 11.96 -5.67 2.95
C MET A 118 11.21 -6.97 2.67
N LYS A 119 11.92 -8.04 2.27
CA LYS A 119 11.32 -9.36 2.05
C LYS A 119 10.66 -9.91 3.31
N GLU A 120 11.31 -9.78 4.47
CA GLU A 120 10.74 -10.18 5.76
C GLU A 120 9.46 -9.40 6.06
N LEU A 121 9.46 -8.08 5.84
CA LEU A 121 8.27 -7.25 6.01
C LEU A 121 7.12 -7.74 5.13
N MET A 122 7.37 -7.96 3.82
CA MET A 122 6.33 -8.42 2.90
C MET A 122 5.73 -9.76 3.33
N HIS A 123 6.56 -10.69 3.82
CA HIS A 123 6.08 -11.98 4.33
C HIS A 123 5.22 -11.82 5.59
N LYS A 124 5.65 -10.99 6.56
CA LYS A 124 4.87 -10.71 7.77
C LYS A 124 3.53 -10.07 7.46
N LEU A 125 3.49 -9.12 6.52
CA LEU A 125 2.24 -8.51 6.07
C LEU A 125 1.26 -9.53 5.52
N LEU A 126 1.71 -10.48 4.69
CA LEU A 126 0.83 -11.55 4.18
C LEU A 126 0.27 -12.43 5.30
N LEU A 127 1.09 -12.78 6.30
CA LEU A 127 0.61 -13.51 7.49
C LEU A 127 -0.44 -12.71 8.26
N MET A 128 -0.33 -11.38 8.27
CA MET A 128 -1.32 -10.45 8.84
C MET A 128 -2.55 -10.25 7.93
N ARG A 129 -2.62 -10.93 6.78
CA ARG A 129 -3.68 -10.75 5.77
C ARG A 129 -3.72 -9.32 5.20
N ILE A 130 -2.59 -8.64 5.24
CA ILE A 130 -2.39 -7.31 4.66
C ILE A 130 -1.63 -7.48 3.34
N ARG A 131 -2.20 -7.01 2.24
CA ARG A 131 -1.53 -7.06 0.94
C ARG A 131 -0.47 -5.97 0.84
N PRO A 132 0.82 -6.29 0.54
CA PRO A 132 1.78 -5.30 0.09
C PRO A 132 1.24 -4.58 -1.16
N TYR A 133 1.00 -3.27 -1.04
CA TYR A 133 0.36 -2.49 -2.11
C TYR A 133 1.38 -1.63 -2.83
N TYR A 134 2.02 -0.71 -2.10
CA TYR A 134 3.07 0.14 -2.62
C TYR A 134 4.33 0.12 -1.77
N ILE A 135 5.48 0.32 -2.43
CA ILE A 135 6.68 0.92 -1.86
C ILE A 135 6.80 2.31 -2.47
N TYR A 136 6.77 3.35 -1.66
CA TYR A 136 7.01 4.72 -2.09
C TYR A 136 8.49 5.07 -2.00
N GLN A 137 9.04 5.69 -3.03
CA GLN A 137 10.29 6.43 -2.88
C GLN A 137 10.05 7.53 -1.85
N CYS A 138 11.00 7.73 -0.93
CA CYS A 138 10.90 8.78 0.08
C CYS A 138 10.80 10.16 -0.59
N ASP A 139 9.78 10.93 -0.22
CA ASP A 139 9.48 12.24 -0.79
C ASP A 139 10.59 13.28 -0.60
N LEU A 140 10.49 14.39 -1.37
CA LEU A 140 11.40 15.53 -1.29
C LEU A 140 11.04 16.51 -0.15
N ALA A 141 10.42 16.00 0.94
CA ALA A 141 10.00 16.84 2.04
C ALA A 141 11.20 17.40 2.83
N GLN A 142 11.00 18.58 3.42
CA GLN A 142 12.02 19.22 4.24
C GLN A 142 12.30 18.40 5.51
N GLY A 143 13.57 18.27 5.89
CA GLY A 143 13.99 17.61 7.14
C GLY A 143 14.19 16.10 7.04
N ILE A 144 13.80 15.43 5.94
CA ILE A 144 13.88 13.96 5.80
C ILE A 144 14.93 13.50 4.75
N SER A 145 15.75 14.39 4.25
CA SER A 145 16.72 14.09 3.18
C SER A 145 17.70 12.96 3.55
N HIS A 146 18.03 12.80 4.83
CA HIS A 146 18.92 11.76 5.33
C HIS A 146 18.31 10.33 5.23
N PHE A 147 16.99 10.21 5.10
CA PHE A 147 16.31 8.94 4.86
C PHE A 147 16.13 8.59 3.37
N ARG A 148 16.50 9.48 2.48
CA ARG A 148 16.31 9.24 1.04
C ARG A 148 17.34 8.26 0.50
N THR A 149 16.86 7.36 -0.37
CA THR A 149 17.69 6.41 -1.10
C THR A 149 17.79 6.80 -2.58
N PRO A 150 18.79 6.31 -3.32
CA PRO A 150 18.73 6.27 -4.78
C PRO A 150 17.53 5.45 -5.26
N ILE A 151 16.99 5.77 -6.43
CA ILE A 151 15.86 5.02 -7.05
C ILE A 151 16.27 3.56 -7.31
N GLU A 152 17.53 3.34 -7.68
CA GLU A 152 18.10 2.01 -7.91
C GLU A 152 17.95 1.07 -6.71
N THR A 153 17.94 1.61 -5.49
CA THR A 153 17.72 0.79 -4.27
C THR A 153 16.34 0.13 -4.31
N GLY A 154 15.29 0.88 -4.65
CA GLY A 154 13.93 0.33 -4.77
C GLY A 154 13.81 -0.66 -5.94
N ILE A 155 14.45 -0.39 -7.08
CA ILE A 155 14.52 -1.31 -8.22
C ILE A 155 15.17 -2.63 -7.80
N ASN A 156 16.30 -2.57 -7.09
CA ASN A 156 17.01 -3.75 -6.59
C ASN A 156 16.17 -4.55 -5.60
N ILE A 157 15.41 -3.90 -4.72
CA ILE A 157 14.47 -4.57 -3.81
C ILE A 157 13.41 -5.34 -4.61
N ILE A 158 12.79 -4.74 -5.61
CA ILE A 158 11.81 -5.41 -6.47
C ILE A 158 12.44 -6.60 -7.21
N GLU A 159 13.67 -6.48 -7.71
CA GLU A 159 14.40 -7.61 -8.33
C GLU A 159 14.64 -8.76 -7.34
N HIS A 160 14.97 -8.46 -6.08
CA HIS A 160 15.16 -9.47 -5.03
C HIS A 160 13.86 -10.13 -4.56
N LEU A 161 12.73 -9.48 -4.72
CA LEU A 161 11.44 -10.08 -4.41
C LEU A 161 10.95 -10.94 -5.58
N ARG A 162 11.01 -10.43 -6.81
CA ARG A 162 10.43 -11.09 -7.98
C ARG A 162 11.14 -12.38 -8.33
N GLY A 163 10.36 -13.48 -8.37
CA GLY A 163 10.88 -14.83 -8.62
C GLY A 163 11.52 -15.50 -7.40
N HIS A 164 11.63 -14.81 -6.27
CA HIS A 164 12.21 -15.33 -5.03
C HIS A 164 11.21 -15.39 -3.86
N THR A 165 9.95 -14.99 -4.11
CA THR A 165 8.83 -15.07 -3.18
C THR A 165 7.50 -15.13 -3.95
N SER A 166 6.37 -15.26 -3.22
CA SER A 166 5.04 -15.21 -3.82
C SER A 166 4.79 -13.90 -4.56
N GLY A 167 4.11 -13.93 -5.69
CA GLY A 167 3.66 -12.72 -6.40
C GLY A 167 2.77 -11.81 -5.54
N LEU A 168 2.09 -12.37 -4.53
CA LEU A 168 1.32 -11.59 -3.56
C LEU A 168 2.21 -10.72 -2.64
N ALA A 169 3.47 -11.10 -2.47
CA ALA A 169 4.45 -10.38 -1.65
C ALA A 169 5.21 -9.30 -2.43
N ILE A 170 4.86 -9.04 -3.69
CA ILE A 170 5.57 -8.07 -4.53
C ILE A 170 4.70 -6.83 -4.70
N PRO A 171 5.01 -5.73 -3.98
CA PRO A 171 4.33 -4.46 -4.14
C PRO A 171 4.76 -3.76 -5.43
N GLN A 172 4.03 -2.71 -5.79
CA GLN A 172 4.46 -1.79 -6.82
C GLN A 172 5.38 -0.71 -6.20
N TYR A 173 6.60 -0.59 -6.73
CA TYR A 173 7.48 0.51 -6.36
C TYR A 173 7.15 1.74 -7.20
N VAL A 174 6.93 2.88 -6.54
CA VAL A 174 6.48 4.11 -7.18
C VAL A 174 7.24 5.33 -6.69
N VAL A 175 7.38 6.30 -7.57
CA VAL A 175 7.86 7.66 -7.26
C VAL A 175 6.70 8.62 -7.43
N ASP A 176 6.40 9.41 -6.39
CA ASP A 176 5.49 10.55 -6.54
C ASP A 176 6.24 11.70 -7.22
N ALA A 177 5.93 11.94 -8.48
CA ALA A 177 6.65 12.91 -9.29
C ALA A 177 6.34 14.34 -8.86
N PRO A 178 7.37 15.21 -8.67
CA PRO A 178 7.17 16.61 -8.33
C PRO A 178 6.27 17.34 -9.36
N GLY A 179 5.65 18.43 -8.92
CA GLY A 179 4.83 19.26 -9.81
C GLY A 179 3.51 18.63 -10.25
N GLY A 180 2.99 17.66 -9.50
CA GLY A 180 1.70 17.02 -9.79
C GLY A 180 1.78 15.91 -10.83
N GLY A 181 2.98 15.38 -11.11
CA GLY A 181 3.19 14.30 -12.10
C GLY A 181 2.61 12.94 -11.70
N GLY A 182 2.10 12.80 -10.46
CA GLY A 182 1.44 11.60 -9.98
C GLY A 182 2.40 10.46 -9.64
N LYS A 183 1.83 9.29 -9.39
CA LYS A 183 2.57 8.08 -9.02
C LYS A 183 3.11 7.37 -10.25
N ILE A 184 4.42 7.45 -10.46
CA ILE A 184 5.09 6.79 -11.58
C ILE A 184 5.63 5.44 -11.10
N PRO A 185 5.15 4.30 -11.64
CA PRO A 185 5.72 2.99 -11.34
C PRO A 185 7.14 2.89 -11.90
N VAL A 186 8.07 2.48 -11.05
CA VAL A 186 9.47 2.23 -11.41
C VAL A 186 9.77 0.76 -11.17
N ASN A 187 10.11 0.04 -12.24
CA ASN A 187 10.34 -1.39 -12.20
C ASN A 187 11.71 -1.74 -12.79
N PRO A 188 12.26 -2.91 -12.44
CA PRO A 188 13.37 -3.49 -13.18
C PRO A 188 13.02 -3.62 -14.67
N GLN A 189 14.01 -3.41 -15.52
CA GLN A 189 13.80 -3.55 -16.97
C GLN A 189 13.72 -5.03 -17.36
N TYR A 190 12.51 -5.47 -17.70
CA TYR A 190 12.26 -6.84 -18.15
C TYR A 190 12.19 -6.97 -19.68
N VAL A 191 11.85 -5.90 -20.38
CA VAL A 191 11.92 -5.83 -21.83
C VAL A 191 13.32 -5.40 -22.23
N VAL A 192 14.10 -6.30 -22.83
CA VAL A 192 15.47 -6.04 -23.27
C VAL A 192 15.48 -5.42 -24.67
N LYS A 193 14.67 -5.99 -25.57
CA LYS A 193 14.58 -5.57 -26.96
C LYS A 193 13.22 -5.92 -27.56
N HIS A 194 12.75 -5.08 -28.50
CA HIS A 194 11.55 -5.32 -29.29
C HIS A 194 11.82 -4.96 -30.75
N GLU A 195 11.56 -5.90 -31.66
CA GLU A 195 11.71 -5.71 -33.11
C GLU A 195 10.57 -6.43 -33.85
N GLY A 196 9.68 -5.66 -34.44
CA GLY A 196 8.48 -6.19 -35.12
C GLY A 196 7.66 -7.05 -34.14
N LYS A 197 7.46 -8.32 -34.49
CA LYS A 197 6.73 -9.29 -33.66
C LYS A 197 7.62 -9.99 -32.61
N LYS A 198 8.89 -9.66 -32.53
CA LYS A 198 9.85 -10.37 -31.69
C LYS A 198 10.19 -9.52 -30.44
N TRP A 199 9.89 -10.06 -29.27
CA TRP A 199 10.26 -9.52 -27.96
C TRP A 199 11.37 -10.35 -27.33
N VAL A 200 12.38 -9.69 -26.78
CA VAL A 200 13.40 -10.32 -25.94
C VAL A 200 13.12 -9.88 -24.50
N LEU A 201 12.77 -10.84 -23.66
CA LEU A 201 12.36 -10.62 -22.28
C LEU A 201 13.38 -11.24 -21.33
N ARG A 202 13.72 -10.53 -20.27
CA ARG A 202 14.65 -10.97 -19.22
C ARG A 202 13.86 -11.48 -18.00
N ASN A 203 14.13 -12.67 -17.53
CA ASN A 203 13.54 -13.20 -16.31
C ASN A 203 14.31 -12.78 -15.02
N TYR A 204 13.83 -13.23 -13.85
CA TYR A 204 14.46 -12.96 -12.55
C TYR A 204 15.88 -13.54 -12.39
N LYS A 205 16.26 -14.57 -13.18
CA LYS A 205 17.63 -15.12 -13.25
C LYS A 205 18.52 -14.39 -14.24
N LYS A 206 18.07 -13.24 -14.74
CA LYS A 206 18.75 -12.46 -15.78
C LYS A 206 18.96 -13.21 -17.11
N LYS A 207 18.21 -14.31 -17.34
CA LYS A 207 18.22 -15.04 -18.61
C LYS A 207 17.22 -14.43 -19.56
N GLU A 208 17.59 -14.36 -20.85
CA GLU A 208 16.76 -13.82 -21.90
C GLU A 208 15.96 -14.93 -22.59
N TYR A 209 14.74 -14.58 -22.95
CA TYR A 209 13.79 -15.44 -23.66
C TYR A 209 13.14 -14.66 -24.79
N VAL A 210 12.93 -15.34 -25.91
CA VAL A 210 12.23 -14.76 -27.05
C VAL A 210 10.75 -15.12 -26.96
N TYR A 211 9.91 -14.10 -27.06
CA TYR A 211 8.46 -14.24 -27.23
C TYR A 211 8.09 -13.67 -28.61
N LEU A 212 7.35 -14.45 -29.39
CA LEU A 212 6.86 -14.05 -30.71
C LEU A 212 5.36 -13.74 -30.59
N GLU A 213 4.99 -12.53 -31.02
CA GLU A 213 3.59 -12.15 -31.15
C GLU A 213 2.96 -12.84 -32.38
N PRO A 214 1.62 -13.07 -32.36
CA PRO A 214 0.91 -13.68 -33.51
C PRO A 214 0.89 -12.83 -34.76
#